data_7a4b3745c50d99c18ff2ff2d4fdbe6f9
#
_entry.id   7a4b3745c50d99c18ff2ff2d4fdbe6f9
#
_cell.length_a   1.000
_cell.length_b   1.000
_cell.length_c   1.000
_cell.angle_alpha   90.00
_cell.angle_beta   90.00
_cell.angle_gamma   90.00
#
_symmetry.space_group_name_H-M   'P 1'
#
loop_
_entity.id
_entity.type
_entity.pdbx_description
1 polymer ?
#
loop_
_entity_poly.entity_id
_entity_poly.type
_entity_poly.pdbx_seq_one_letter_code
_entity_poly.pdbx_strand_id
1 'polypeptide(L)'
;MKLMKQLGAALLLAGLSIGLAQAGTVHIASDLQQDGSASRQANLPILLIYTADHCHYCNEVKASVFNPIAADPAYRGRMLLREVRIDSDLRLVGFNGDVTSHRSFAEDRGVTIIPTLEFLDGAGLQISHPLVGVSIPDYYGAYVDSGIEEANRNLRAQRSSS
;
A
#
# COMPACT_ATOMS: atom_id res chain seq x y z
N MET A 1 -33.60 21.43 -62.07
CA MET A 1 -34.23 20.56 -61.07
C MET A 1 -33.41 19.27 -60.97
N LYS A 2 -32.34 19.26 -60.19
CA LYS A 2 -31.57 18.01 -59.89
C LYS A 2 -31.14 18.09 -58.46
N LEU A 3 -31.72 17.21 -57.61
CA LEU A 3 -31.42 17.02 -56.22
C LEU A 3 -30.05 16.29 -56.15
N MET A 4 -29.05 16.97 -55.64
CA MET A 4 -27.76 16.31 -55.29
C MET A 4 -27.84 15.82 -53.85
N LYS A 5 -27.87 14.47 -53.74
CA LYS A 5 -27.71 13.75 -52.46
C LYS A 5 -26.25 13.89 -52.01
N GLN A 6 -26.00 14.54 -50.90
CA GLN A 6 -24.74 14.50 -50.19
C GLN A 6 -24.75 13.33 -49.23
N LEU A 7 -23.98 12.29 -49.53
CA LEU A 7 -23.65 11.21 -48.58
C LEU A 7 -22.52 11.72 -47.69
N GLY A 8 -22.88 12.02 -46.44
CA GLY A 8 -21.88 12.27 -45.41
C GLY A 8 -21.32 10.94 -44.86
N ALA A 9 -20.08 10.65 -45.17
CA ALA A 9 -19.37 9.53 -44.55
C ALA A 9 -18.92 9.92 -43.16
N ALA A 10 -19.59 9.41 -42.10
CA ALA A 10 -19.16 9.54 -40.74
C ALA A 10 -18.00 8.55 -40.47
N LEU A 11 -16.77 9.04 -40.43
CA LEU A 11 -15.61 8.28 -39.91
C LEU A 11 -15.73 8.13 -38.40
N LEU A 12 -16.12 6.93 -37.95
CA LEU A 12 -15.98 6.52 -36.55
C LEU A 12 -14.51 6.26 -36.24
N LEU A 13 -13.83 7.23 -35.67
CA LEU A 13 -12.52 7.05 -35.02
C LEU A 13 -12.75 6.32 -33.69
N ALA A 14 -12.65 4.99 -33.72
CA ALA A 14 -12.56 4.20 -32.50
C ALA A 14 -11.21 4.49 -31.84
N GLY A 15 -11.21 5.38 -30.84
CA GLY A 15 -10.03 5.67 -30.01
C GLY A 15 -9.64 4.43 -29.20
N LEU A 16 -8.61 3.72 -29.64
CA LEU A 16 -7.98 2.64 -28.89
C LEU A 16 -7.22 3.28 -27.69
N SER A 17 -7.89 3.38 -26.54
CA SER A 17 -7.26 3.81 -25.31
C SER A 17 -6.33 2.70 -24.86
N ILE A 18 -5.05 2.81 -25.21
CA ILE A 18 -3.99 1.97 -24.65
C ILE A 18 -3.81 2.45 -23.21
N GLY A 19 -4.44 1.75 -22.27
CA GLY A 19 -4.19 1.92 -20.84
C GLY A 19 -2.75 1.55 -20.58
N LEU A 20 -1.89 2.56 -20.35
CA LEU A 20 -0.57 2.34 -19.79
C LEU A 20 -0.76 1.66 -18.42
N ALA A 21 -0.43 0.37 -18.34
CA ALA A 21 -0.32 -0.31 -17.06
C ALA A 21 0.79 0.40 -16.28
N GLN A 22 0.42 1.24 -15.32
CA GLN A 22 1.39 1.81 -14.39
C GLN A 22 1.92 0.67 -13.56
N ALA A 23 3.23 0.40 -13.67
CA ALA A 23 3.91 -0.48 -12.75
C ALA A 23 3.68 0.09 -11.34
N GLY A 24 2.92 -0.63 -10.54
CA GLY A 24 2.66 -0.21 -9.16
C GLY A 24 3.98 -0.20 -8.40
N THR A 25 4.27 0.92 -7.76
CA THR A 25 5.36 1.02 -6.79
C THR A 25 4.76 1.28 -5.43
N VAL A 26 5.39 0.76 -4.39
CA VAL A 26 4.97 1.05 -3.02
C VAL A 26 5.14 2.55 -2.76
N HIS A 27 4.09 3.20 -2.29
CA HIS A 27 4.12 4.62 -1.96
C HIS A 27 4.88 4.85 -0.64
N ILE A 28 5.81 5.80 -0.67
CA ILE A 28 6.49 6.27 0.54
C ILE A 28 5.47 6.98 1.43
N ALA A 29 5.45 6.65 2.71
CA ALA A 29 4.59 7.30 3.69
C ALA A 29 4.93 8.78 3.81
N SER A 30 3.94 9.65 3.81
CA SER A 30 4.13 11.09 4.00
C SER A 30 3.19 11.66 5.05
N ASP A 31 1.98 11.12 5.15
CA ASP A 31 0.94 11.56 6.08
C ASP A 31 0.10 10.36 6.54
N LEU A 32 0.50 9.75 7.66
CA LEU A 32 -0.21 8.61 8.25
C LEU A 32 -1.51 9.03 8.96
N GLN A 33 -1.69 10.30 9.32
CA GLN A 33 -2.97 10.79 9.83
C GLN A 33 -4.03 10.78 8.73
N GLN A 34 -3.67 11.24 7.53
CA GLN A 34 -4.53 11.19 6.36
C GLN A 34 -4.82 9.73 5.95
N ASP A 35 -3.79 8.88 5.88
CA ASP A 35 -3.95 7.45 5.60
C ASP A 35 -4.85 6.76 6.64
N GLY A 36 -4.69 7.10 7.93
CA GLY A 36 -5.54 6.62 9.01
C GLY A 36 -7.01 7.02 8.84
N SER A 37 -7.26 8.24 8.40
CA SER A 37 -8.61 8.72 8.10
C SER A 37 -9.23 7.96 6.92
N ALA A 38 -8.46 7.75 5.85
CA ALA A 38 -8.88 6.96 4.69
C ALA A 38 -9.13 5.48 5.07
N SER A 39 -8.27 4.89 5.89
CA SER A 39 -8.42 3.55 6.45
C SER A 39 -9.75 3.38 7.19
N ARG A 40 -10.07 4.31 8.10
CA ARG A 40 -11.33 4.28 8.85
C ARG A 40 -12.57 4.41 7.96
N GLN A 41 -12.52 5.31 6.97
CA GLN A 41 -13.62 5.53 6.02
C GLN A 41 -13.88 4.31 5.14
N ALA A 42 -12.81 3.72 4.60
CA ALA A 42 -12.89 2.58 3.71
C ALA A 42 -12.92 1.22 4.43
N ASN A 43 -12.68 1.20 5.74
CA ASN A 43 -12.53 -0.01 6.56
C ASN A 43 -11.43 -0.94 6.03
N LEU A 44 -10.25 -0.38 5.78
CA LEU A 44 -9.09 -1.08 5.25
C LEU A 44 -7.93 -1.04 6.24
N PRO A 45 -7.15 -2.12 6.39
CA PRO A 45 -5.91 -2.08 7.16
C PRO A 45 -4.86 -1.22 6.45
N ILE A 46 -3.96 -0.65 7.23
CA ILE A 46 -2.74 0.01 6.75
C ILE A 46 -1.59 -0.99 6.93
N LEU A 47 -0.87 -1.25 5.84
CA LEU A 47 0.35 -2.02 5.84
C LEU A 47 1.54 -1.07 5.76
N LEU A 48 2.39 -1.06 6.80
CA LEU A 48 3.65 -0.32 6.80
C LEU A 48 4.80 -1.29 6.60
N ILE A 49 5.49 -1.19 5.45
CA ILE A 49 6.75 -1.88 5.26
C ILE A 49 7.91 -0.96 5.65
N TYR A 50 8.75 -1.42 6.56
CA TYR A 50 9.96 -0.73 6.98
C TYR A 50 11.15 -1.26 6.19
N THR A 51 11.90 -0.34 5.57
CA THR A 51 13.04 -0.64 4.69
C THR A 51 14.20 0.32 4.96
N ALA A 52 15.34 0.09 4.30
CA ALA A 52 16.46 1.03 4.20
C ALA A 52 17.09 0.96 2.80
N ASP A 53 17.84 2.00 2.42
CA ASP A 53 18.39 2.12 1.05
C ASP A 53 19.35 1.00 0.66
N HIS A 54 20.19 0.52 1.59
CA HIS A 54 21.19 -0.54 1.32
C HIS A 54 20.77 -1.93 1.82
N CYS A 55 19.47 -2.15 1.98
CA CYS A 55 18.92 -3.41 2.44
C CYS A 55 18.61 -4.34 1.25
N HIS A 56 19.45 -5.37 1.06
CA HIS A 56 19.28 -6.36 -0.01
C HIS A 56 17.91 -7.06 0.05
N TYR A 57 17.55 -7.63 1.20
CA TYR A 57 16.26 -8.32 1.38
C TYR A 57 15.05 -7.37 1.22
N CYS A 58 15.19 -6.09 1.60
CA CYS A 58 14.11 -5.11 1.37
C CYS A 58 13.86 -4.91 -0.13
N ASN A 59 14.92 -4.78 -0.92
CA ASN A 59 14.81 -4.63 -2.37
C ASN A 59 14.21 -5.89 -3.02
N GLU A 60 14.60 -7.06 -2.54
CA GLU A 60 14.09 -8.34 -3.02
C GLU A 60 12.59 -8.48 -2.77
N VAL A 61 12.12 -8.28 -1.52
CA VAL A 61 10.67 -8.37 -1.21
C VAL A 61 9.86 -7.26 -1.84
N LYS A 62 10.43 -6.07 -2.03
CA LYS A 62 9.76 -5.00 -2.79
C LYS A 62 9.55 -5.41 -4.24
N ALA A 63 10.57 -5.96 -4.89
CA ALA A 63 10.48 -6.37 -6.29
C ALA A 63 9.58 -7.58 -6.51
N SER A 64 9.67 -8.60 -5.64
CA SER A 64 8.98 -9.88 -5.81
C SER A 64 7.57 -9.93 -5.21
N VAL A 65 7.27 -9.09 -4.21
CA VAL A 65 5.99 -9.15 -3.48
C VAL A 65 5.27 -7.80 -3.52
N PHE A 66 5.86 -6.73 -2.97
CA PHE A 66 5.10 -5.50 -2.72
C PHE A 66 4.79 -4.67 -3.97
N ASN A 67 5.69 -4.58 -4.93
CA ASN A 67 5.41 -3.89 -6.20
C ASN A 67 4.37 -4.66 -7.03
N PRO A 68 4.42 -6.00 -7.17
CA PRO A 68 3.33 -6.79 -7.75
C PRO A 68 1.99 -6.55 -7.05
N ILE A 69 1.93 -6.61 -5.71
CA ILE A 69 0.73 -6.34 -4.93
C ILE A 69 0.19 -4.92 -5.20
N ALA A 70 1.06 -3.90 -5.22
CA ALA A 70 0.68 -2.52 -5.49
C ALA A 70 0.14 -2.31 -6.91
N ALA A 71 0.59 -3.12 -7.88
CA ALA A 71 0.12 -3.08 -9.26
C ALA A 71 -1.18 -3.84 -9.48
N ASP A 72 -1.44 -4.89 -8.71
CA ASP A 72 -2.52 -5.84 -8.96
C ASP A 72 -3.89 -5.27 -8.56
N PRO A 73 -4.84 -5.16 -9.51
CA PRO A 73 -6.21 -4.75 -9.21
C PRO A 73 -6.92 -5.59 -8.14
N ALA A 74 -6.55 -6.87 -7.95
CA ALA A 74 -7.13 -7.76 -6.95
C ALA A 74 -6.85 -7.29 -5.51
N TYR A 75 -5.81 -6.48 -5.29
CA TYR A 75 -5.47 -5.91 -3.98
C TYR A 75 -6.08 -4.53 -3.76
N ARG A 76 -6.67 -3.91 -4.78
CA ARG A 76 -7.36 -2.63 -4.63
C ARG A 76 -8.54 -2.79 -3.66
N GLY A 77 -8.59 -1.91 -2.66
CA GLY A 77 -9.64 -1.99 -1.64
C GLY A 77 -9.49 -3.13 -0.63
N ARG A 78 -8.30 -3.75 -0.52
CA ARG A 78 -7.97 -4.71 0.54
C ARG A 78 -7.09 -4.11 1.63
N MET A 79 -6.32 -3.08 1.32
CA MET A 79 -5.39 -2.41 2.25
C MET A 79 -4.90 -1.07 1.69
N LEU A 80 -4.25 -0.29 2.54
CA LEU A 80 -3.39 0.84 2.18
C LEU A 80 -1.94 0.44 2.43
N LEU A 81 -1.10 0.38 1.38
CA LEU A 81 0.31 -0.02 1.49
C LEU A 81 1.21 1.20 1.46
N ARG A 82 2.10 1.34 2.45
CA ARG A 82 3.06 2.45 2.59
C ARG A 82 4.43 1.94 3.00
N GLU A 83 5.47 2.66 2.55
CA GLU A 83 6.87 2.40 2.89
C GLU A 83 7.39 3.45 3.87
N VAL A 84 8.00 3.00 4.95
CA VAL A 84 8.78 3.82 5.90
C VAL A 84 10.25 3.44 5.78
N ARG A 85 11.13 4.41 5.52
CA ARG A 85 12.58 4.20 5.39
C ARG A 85 13.27 4.53 6.69
N ILE A 86 13.73 3.52 7.43
CA ILE A 86 14.29 3.70 8.78
C ILE A 86 15.62 4.47 8.82
N ASP A 87 16.30 4.59 7.69
CA ASP A 87 17.57 5.32 7.51
C ASP A 87 17.38 6.75 6.94
N SER A 88 16.14 7.22 6.80
CA SER A 88 15.81 8.48 6.14
C SER A 88 15.24 9.53 7.08
N ASP A 89 15.68 10.78 6.90
CA ASP A 89 15.14 11.94 7.60
C ASP A 89 14.00 12.64 6.82
N LEU A 90 13.40 11.94 5.82
CA LEU A 90 12.21 12.41 5.14
C LEU A 90 11.12 12.73 6.16
N ARG A 91 10.44 13.86 5.94
CA ARG A 91 9.32 14.30 6.77
C ARG A 91 8.16 13.31 6.70
N LEU A 92 7.58 13.02 7.86
CA LEU A 92 6.40 12.18 8.03
C LEU A 92 5.44 12.87 9.01
N VAL A 93 4.14 12.82 8.74
CA VAL A 93 3.09 13.10 9.72
C VAL A 93 2.65 11.76 10.31
N GLY A 94 2.79 11.59 11.62
CA GLY A 94 2.39 10.39 12.35
C GLY A 94 0.86 10.26 12.45
N PHE A 95 0.37 9.13 12.98
CA PHE A 95 -1.06 8.85 13.10
C PHE A 95 -1.83 9.85 13.97
N ASN A 96 -1.17 10.45 14.96
CA ASN A 96 -1.71 11.49 15.85
C ASN A 96 -1.57 12.93 15.31
N GLY A 97 -0.97 13.09 14.12
CA GLY A 97 -0.74 14.38 13.47
C GLY A 97 0.59 15.05 13.81
N ASP A 98 1.42 14.44 14.65
CA ASP A 98 2.74 14.98 14.99
C ASP A 98 3.68 14.88 13.80
N VAL A 99 4.46 15.94 13.58
CA VAL A 99 5.48 15.98 12.53
C VAL A 99 6.76 15.33 13.04
N THR A 100 7.23 14.33 12.34
CA THR A 100 8.44 13.56 12.66
C THR A 100 9.24 13.27 11.37
N SER A 101 10.26 12.43 11.47
CA SER A 101 10.96 11.83 10.34
C SER A 101 10.64 10.33 10.25
N HIS A 102 10.91 9.73 9.08
CA HIS A 102 10.82 8.28 8.90
C HIS A 102 11.67 7.51 9.90
N ARG A 103 12.91 7.97 10.14
CA ARG A 103 13.83 7.41 11.12
C ARG A 103 13.24 7.43 12.52
N SER A 104 12.88 8.61 13.02
CA SER A 104 12.36 8.77 14.38
C SER A 104 11.05 8.00 14.57
N PHE A 105 10.17 8.01 13.57
CA PHE A 105 8.94 7.24 13.61
C PHE A 105 9.20 5.73 13.76
N ALA A 106 10.17 5.19 13.02
CA ALA A 106 10.53 3.77 13.11
C ALA A 106 11.19 3.43 14.47
N GLU A 107 12.04 4.33 14.99
CA GLU A 107 12.64 4.21 16.32
C GLU A 107 11.58 4.19 17.42
N ASP A 108 10.62 5.11 17.40
CA ASP A 108 9.51 5.18 18.36
C ASP A 108 8.63 3.91 18.34
N ARG A 109 8.55 3.24 17.20
CA ARG A 109 7.85 1.95 17.05
C ARG A 109 8.73 0.75 17.38
N GLY A 110 10.00 0.95 17.73
CA GLY A 110 10.94 -0.12 18.09
C GLY A 110 11.36 -1.02 16.93
N VAL A 111 11.27 -0.53 15.68
CA VAL A 111 11.66 -1.30 14.50
C VAL A 111 13.19 -1.32 14.37
N THR A 112 13.78 -2.47 14.63
CA THR A 112 15.25 -2.69 14.59
C THR A 112 15.69 -3.70 13.54
N ILE A 113 14.75 -4.47 13.00
CA ILE A 113 15.00 -5.48 11.96
C ILE A 113 14.24 -5.09 10.70
N ILE A 114 14.88 -5.20 9.54
CA ILE A 114 14.28 -4.91 8.24
C ILE A 114 14.53 -6.04 7.22
N PRO A 115 13.61 -6.29 6.28
CA PRO A 115 12.29 -5.65 6.21
C PRO A 115 11.39 -6.08 7.39
N THR A 116 10.57 -5.17 7.89
CA THR A 116 9.46 -5.50 8.79
C THR A 116 8.16 -4.99 8.17
N LEU A 117 7.10 -5.77 8.26
CA LEU A 117 5.76 -5.41 7.82
C LEU A 117 4.82 -5.41 9.01
N GLU A 118 4.20 -4.27 9.29
CA GLU A 118 3.14 -4.13 10.28
C GLU A 118 1.77 -4.05 9.61
N PHE A 119 0.75 -4.62 10.28
CA PHE A 119 -0.65 -4.56 9.88
C PHE A 119 -1.41 -3.75 10.92
N LEU A 120 -1.87 -2.56 10.55
CA LEU A 120 -2.38 -1.55 11.47
C LEU A 120 -3.82 -1.15 11.12
N ASP A 121 -4.54 -0.69 12.13
CA ASP A 121 -5.80 0.03 11.94
C ASP A 121 -5.56 1.51 11.61
N GLY A 122 -6.64 2.27 11.43
CA GLY A 122 -6.57 3.70 11.12
C GLY A 122 -6.10 4.59 12.28
N ALA A 123 -5.88 4.05 13.47
CA ALA A 123 -5.24 4.73 14.60
C ALA A 123 -3.76 4.35 14.75
N GLY A 124 -3.25 3.46 13.91
CA GLY A 124 -1.87 2.94 13.97
C GLY A 124 -1.69 1.84 15.00
N LEU A 125 -2.77 1.24 15.49
CA LEU A 125 -2.71 0.10 16.41
C LEU A 125 -2.55 -1.20 15.61
N GLN A 126 -1.72 -2.10 16.12
CA GLN A 126 -1.48 -3.39 15.49
C GLN A 126 -2.73 -4.29 15.57
N ILE A 127 -3.15 -4.85 14.44
CA ILE A 127 -4.35 -5.69 14.29
C ILE A 127 -4.08 -7.08 13.74
N SER A 128 -2.84 -7.38 13.36
CA SER A 128 -2.34 -8.71 13.01
C SER A 128 -0.88 -8.82 13.39
N HIS A 129 -0.35 -10.04 13.47
CA HIS A 129 1.06 -10.26 13.80
C HIS A 129 1.97 -9.64 12.73
N PRO A 130 3.02 -8.89 13.12
CA PRO A 130 3.96 -8.32 12.17
C PRO A 130 4.82 -9.42 11.54
N LEU A 131 5.28 -9.20 10.32
CA LEU A 131 6.30 -10.04 9.69
C LEU A 131 7.66 -9.35 9.89
N VAL A 132 8.53 -9.96 10.66
CA VAL A 132 9.85 -9.42 11.01
C VAL A 132 10.94 -10.20 10.27
N GLY A 133 11.69 -9.50 9.43
CA GLY A 133 12.69 -10.12 8.54
C GLY A 133 12.06 -10.98 7.44
N VAL A 134 12.90 -11.76 6.77
CA VAL A 134 12.50 -12.71 5.73
C VAL A 134 12.97 -14.11 6.15
N SER A 135 12.09 -14.86 6.82
CA SER A 135 12.45 -16.20 7.33
C SER A 135 12.49 -17.24 6.20
N ILE A 136 11.51 -17.21 5.29
CA ILE A 136 11.40 -18.13 4.15
C ILE A 136 11.01 -17.31 2.92
N PRO A 137 11.98 -16.91 2.06
CA PRO A 137 11.73 -16.02 0.93
C PRO A 137 10.63 -16.50 -0.01
N ASP A 138 10.64 -17.78 -0.38
CA ASP A 138 9.68 -18.37 -1.33
C ASP A 138 8.21 -18.31 -0.85
N TYR A 139 7.99 -18.22 0.45
CA TYR A 139 6.66 -18.17 1.06
C TYR A 139 6.28 -16.78 1.59
N TYR A 140 7.18 -15.79 1.46
CA TYR A 140 6.95 -14.46 2.04
C TYR A 140 5.66 -13.82 1.53
N GLY A 141 5.36 -13.92 0.25
CA GLY A 141 4.10 -13.45 -0.34
C GLY A 141 2.86 -14.09 0.29
N ALA A 142 2.90 -15.40 0.55
CA ALA A 142 1.78 -16.10 1.20
C ALA A 142 1.58 -15.64 2.67
N TYR A 143 2.65 -15.32 3.38
CA TYR A 143 2.55 -14.75 4.74
C TYR A 143 1.96 -13.34 4.69
N VAL A 144 2.34 -12.52 3.71
CA VAL A 144 1.75 -11.19 3.50
C VAL A 144 0.24 -11.30 3.24
N ASP A 145 -0.19 -12.20 2.35
CA ASP A 145 -1.62 -12.43 2.07
C ASP A 145 -2.39 -12.89 3.31
N SER A 146 -1.84 -13.84 4.06
CA SER A 146 -2.44 -14.30 5.31
C SER A 146 -2.60 -13.19 6.33
N GLY A 147 -1.59 -12.32 6.47
CA GLY A 147 -1.63 -11.15 7.34
C GLY A 147 -2.68 -10.12 6.91
N ILE A 148 -2.82 -9.86 5.60
CA ILE A 148 -3.88 -8.98 5.04
C ILE A 148 -5.26 -9.54 5.37
N GLU A 149 -5.47 -10.85 5.19
CA GLU A 149 -6.74 -11.49 5.48
C GLU A 149 -7.09 -11.42 6.98
N GLU A 150 -6.12 -11.70 7.85
CA GLU A 150 -6.28 -11.62 9.30
C GLU A 150 -6.61 -10.18 9.71
N ALA A 151 -5.85 -9.19 9.25
CA ALA A 151 -6.08 -7.79 9.53
C ALA A 151 -7.49 -7.34 9.12
N ASN A 152 -7.95 -7.74 7.93
CA ASN A 152 -9.30 -7.44 7.46
C ASN A 152 -10.39 -8.12 8.31
N ARG A 153 -10.17 -9.36 8.77
CA ARG A 153 -11.11 -10.02 9.70
C ARG A 153 -11.19 -9.28 11.02
N ASN A 154 -10.06 -8.88 11.58
CA ASN A 154 -9.99 -8.21 12.88
C ASN A 154 -10.61 -6.81 12.83
N LEU A 155 -10.40 -6.03 11.75
CA LEU A 155 -11.10 -4.75 11.56
C LEU A 155 -12.62 -4.91 11.52
N ARG A 156 -13.13 -5.94 10.82
CA ARG A 156 -14.57 -6.21 10.77
C ARG A 156 -15.12 -6.58 12.14
N ALA A 157 -14.39 -7.39 12.92
CA ALA A 157 -14.79 -7.77 14.26
C ALA A 157 -14.85 -6.59 15.23
N GLN A 158 -13.86 -5.69 15.17
CA GLN A 158 -13.86 -4.46 15.99
C GLN A 158 -15.08 -3.58 15.74
N ARG A 159 -15.50 -3.44 14.47
CA ARG A 159 -16.70 -2.62 14.11
C ARG A 159 -18.02 -3.24 14.57
N SER A 160 -18.09 -4.56 14.64
CA SER A 160 -19.31 -5.25 15.11
C SER A 160 -19.49 -5.20 16.63
N SER A 161 -18.43 -4.79 17.36
CA SER A 161 -18.42 -4.70 18.84
C SER A 161 -18.51 -3.25 19.36
N SER A 162 -18.53 -2.26 18.46
CA SER A 162 -18.66 -0.82 18.78
C SER A 162 -20.06 -0.31 18.49
#